data_a9c77ef27b9fac08d04f231b06c8db58
#
_entry.id   a9c77ef27b9fac08d04f231b06c8db58
#
_cell.length_a   1.000
_cell.length_b   1.000
_cell.length_c   1.000
_cell.angle_alpha   90.00
_cell.angle_beta   90.00
_cell.angle_gamma   90.00
#
_symmetry.space_group_name_H-M   'P 1'
#
loop_
_entity.id
_entity.type
_entity.pdbx_description
1 polymer ?
#
loop_
_entity_poly.entity_id
_entity_poly.type
_entity_poly.pdbx_seq_one_letter_code
_entity_poly.pdbx_strand_id
1 'polypeptide(L)'
;VSRLYYGDTTGQFAGLMAKLQDYEVFDWRNTVNWIECDEKTRAEILSEVDFTRIDDANRAVEKAKADILAAAVNLPAGKKQIVQVLCQTADIIVLWNRIGAWLNAGCPHGPEADAMAAALEDWLQRYRAQWRQVSKESSLSVLTNLICRYADLLRGRAYGTVEAPAGR
;
A
#
# COMPACT_ATOMS: atom_id res chain seq x y z
N VAL A 1 -2.61 22.73 8.10
CA VAL A 1 -3.21 21.66 7.28
C VAL A 1 -4.07 20.75 8.15
N SER A 2 -3.53 20.12 9.21
CA SER A 2 -4.27 19.24 10.12
C SER A 2 -5.57 19.85 10.67
N ARG A 3 -5.52 21.11 11.08
CA ARG A 3 -6.66 21.78 11.68
C ARG A 3 -7.78 22.06 10.69
N LEU A 4 -7.43 22.41 9.45
CA LEU A 4 -8.41 22.78 8.42
C LEU A 4 -9.04 21.56 7.76
N TYR A 5 -8.24 20.51 7.46
CA TYR A 5 -8.70 19.34 6.72
C TYR A 5 -9.19 18.22 7.61
N TYR A 6 -8.55 18.01 8.77
CA TYR A 6 -8.83 16.85 9.62
C TYR A 6 -9.62 17.19 10.87
N GLY A 7 -9.83 18.49 11.16
CA GLY A 7 -10.44 18.92 12.41
C GLY A 7 -9.57 18.64 13.64
N ASP A 8 -8.31 18.28 13.40
CA ASP A 8 -7.32 17.98 14.43
C ASP A 8 -6.73 19.29 14.99
N THR A 9 -7.15 19.67 16.18
CA THR A 9 -6.66 20.87 16.85
C THR A 9 -5.25 20.74 17.39
N THR A 10 -4.73 19.51 17.51
CA THR A 10 -3.40 19.22 18.05
C THR A 10 -2.30 19.17 16.98
N GLY A 11 -2.67 19.03 15.71
CA GLY A 11 -1.73 18.86 14.59
C GLY A 11 -1.10 17.46 14.50
N GLN A 12 -1.53 16.53 15.34
CA GLN A 12 -0.96 15.18 15.43
C GLN A 12 -1.09 14.38 14.14
N PHE A 13 -2.22 14.48 13.42
CA PHE A 13 -2.47 13.71 12.21
C PHE A 13 -1.49 14.01 11.07
N ALA A 14 -1.13 15.28 10.87
CA ALA A 14 -0.14 15.65 9.85
C ALA A 14 1.24 15.05 10.17
N GLY A 15 1.63 15.05 11.44
CA GLY A 15 2.87 14.43 11.89
C GLY A 15 2.88 12.91 11.72
N LEU A 16 1.76 12.26 12.01
CA LEU A 16 1.60 10.81 11.84
C LEU A 16 1.62 10.40 10.37
N MET A 17 0.98 11.18 9.48
CA MET A 17 1.05 10.97 8.04
C MET A 17 2.47 11.06 7.49
N ALA A 18 3.21 12.10 7.88
CA ALA A 18 4.59 12.25 7.44
C ALA A 18 5.47 11.08 7.89
N LYS A 19 5.28 10.61 9.12
CA LYS A 19 6.01 9.44 9.64
C LYS A 19 5.72 8.15 8.88
N LEU A 20 4.50 7.93 8.39
CA LEU A 20 4.17 6.74 7.63
C LEU A 20 5.03 6.61 6.36
N GLN A 21 5.31 7.72 5.68
CA GLN A 21 6.14 7.72 4.47
C GLN A 21 7.60 7.35 4.76
N ASP A 22 8.11 7.70 5.94
CA ASP A 22 9.48 7.37 6.35
C ASP A 22 9.70 5.85 6.54
N TYR A 23 8.61 5.08 6.67
CA TYR A 23 8.64 3.63 6.86
C TYR A 23 8.41 2.82 5.59
N GLU A 24 8.27 3.48 4.44
CA GLU A 24 8.26 2.81 3.14
C GLU A 24 9.66 2.33 2.78
N VAL A 25 9.93 1.03 2.95
CA VAL A 25 11.20 0.40 2.56
C VAL A 25 11.17 0.02 1.08
N PHE A 26 10.10 -0.65 0.64
CA PHE A 26 9.80 -0.90 -0.76
C PHE A 26 8.66 0.03 -1.17
N ASP A 27 9.03 1.23 -1.61
CA ASP A 27 8.11 2.32 -1.84
C ASP A 27 7.24 2.15 -3.10
N TRP A 28 6.29 3.05 -3.28
CA TRP A 28 5.39 3.05 -4.43
C TRP A 28 6.13 3.11 -5.77
N ARG A 29 7.20 3.89 -5.87
CA ARG A 29 8.00 4.00 -7.09
C ARG A 29 8.65 2.66 -7.43
N ASN A 30 9.25 2.00 -6.46
CA ASN A 30 9.85 0.68 -6.64
C ASN A 30 8.79 -0.36 -7.00
N THR A 31 7.62 -0.32 -6.37
CA THR A 31 6.49 -1.20 -6.63
C THR A 31 6.02 -1.10 -8.09
N VAL A 32 5.83 0.10 -8.60
CA VAL A 32 5.38 0.32 -9.99
C VAL A 32 6.48 -0.08 -10.97
N ASN A 33 7.70 0.38 -10.75
CA ASN A 33 8.80 0.16 -11.67
C ASN A 33 9.19 -1.32 -11.76
N TRP A 34 9.23 -2.03 -10.64
CA TRP A 34 9.67 -3.41 -10.64
C TRP A 34 8.83 -4.31 -11.57
N ILE A 35 7.51 -4.17 -11.54
CA ILE A 35 6.62 -5.03 -12.33
C ILE A 35 6.64 -4.70 -13.83
N GLU A 36 7.00 -3.45 -14.18
CA GLU A 36 7.06 -2.97 -15.57
C GLU A 36 8.42 -3.20 -16.24
N CYS A 37 9.49 -3.40 -15.46
CA CYS A 37 10.85 -3.46 -15.97
C CYS A 37 11.27 -4.87 -16.39
N ASP A 38 12.38 -4.94 -17.14
CA ASP A 38 13.08 -6.19 -17.46
C ASP A 38 13.80 -6.78 -16.24
N GLU A 39 14.25 -8.03 -16.38
CA GLU A 39 14.88 -8.78 -15.28
C GLU A 39 16.13 -8.09 -14.72
N LYS A 40 16.94 -7.49 -15.59
CA LYS A 40 18.15 -6.78 -15.16
C LYS A 40 17.80 -5.58 -14.28
N THR A 41 16.87 -4.73 -14.73
CA THR A 41 16.43 -3.55 -14.00
C THR A 41 15.73 -3.94 -12.70
N ARG A 42 14.97 -5.04 -12.68
CA ARG A 42 14.38 -5.60 -11.46
C ARG A 42 15.43 -5.93 -10.41
N ALA A 43 16.51 -6.59 -10.81
CA ALA A 43 17.62 -6.90 -9.91
C ALA A 43 18.31 -5.62 -9.38
N GLU A 44 18.49 -4.63 -10.23
CA GLU A 44 19.05 -3.32 -9.84
C GLU A 44 18.16 -2.64 -8.79
N ILE A 45 16.84 -2.57 -9.01
CA ILE A 45 15.88 -2.00 -8.05
C ILE A 45 16.00 -2.68 -6.68
N LEU A 46 16.03 -4.00 -6.64
CA LEU A 46 16.13 -4.73 -5.39
C LEU A 46 17.47 -4.52 -4.68
N SER A 47 18.55 -4.36 -5.44
CA SER A 47 19.89 -4.14 -4.88
C SER A 47 20.05 -2.78 -4.17
N GLU A 48 19.24 -1.80 -4.52
CA GLU A 48 19.25 -0.46 -3.92
C GLU A 48 18.41 -0.35 -2.64
N VAL A 49 17.63 -1.38 -2.31
CA VAL A 49 16.73 -1.38 -1.14
C VAL A 49 17.38 -2.06 0.04
N ASP A 50 17.37 -1.40 1.19
CA ASP A 50 17.82 -1.99 2.45
C ASP A 50 16.69 -2.79 3.12
N PHE A 51 16.56 -4.05 2.74
CA PHE A 51 15.53 -4.96 3.26
C PHE A 51 15.72 -5.33 4.74
N THR A 52 16.88 -5.07 5.34
CA THR A 52 17.11 -5.33 6.77
C THR A 52 16.24 -4.47 7.67
N ARG A 53 15.72 -3.36 7.15
CA ARG A 53 14.88 -2.41 7.87
C ARG A 53 13.40 -2.79 7.91
N ILE A 54 12.96 -3.82 7.19
CA ILE A 54 11.52 -4.10 6.99
C ILE A 54 10.80 -4.39 8.30
N ASP A 55 11.36 -5.23 9.17
CA ASP A 55 10.69 -5.60 10.42
C ASP A 55 10.53 -4.40 11.35
N ASP A 56 11.56 -3.57 11.45
CA ASP A 56 11.50 -2.35 12.27
C ASP A 56 10.53 -1.33 11.67
N ALA A 57 10.56 -1.15 10.35
CA ALA A 57 9.65 -0.26 9.64
C ALA A 57 8.20 -0.71 9.81
N ASN A 58 7.89 -1.98 9.63
CA ASN A 58 6.55 -2.51 9.79
C ASN A 58 6.04 -2.38 11.23
N ARG A 59 6.87 -2.65 12.24
CA ARG A 59 6.51 -2.40 13.64
C ARG A 59 6.22 -0.93 13.91
N ALA A 60 7.01 -0.03 13.32
CA ALA A 60 6.79 1.41 13.45
C ALA A 60 5.49 1.86 12.78
N VAL A 61 5.12 1.29 11.62
CA VAL A 61 3.84 1.55 10.95
C VAL A 61 2.67 1.08 11.80
N GLU A 62 2.74 -0.14 12.36
CA GLU A 62 1.68 -0.65 13.24
C GLU A 62 1.51 0.20 14.50
N LYS A 63 2.60 0.67 15.07
CA LYS A 63 2.55 1.62 16.19
C LYS A 63 1.91 2.96 15.76
N ALA A 64 2.32 3.51 14.63
CA ALA A 64 1.73 4.75 14.11
C ALA A 64 0.22 4.60 13.83
N LYS A 65 -0.21 3.46 13.31
CA LYS A 65 -1.62 3.12 13.11
C LYS A 65 -2.39 3.10 14.45
N ALA A 66 -1.83 2.48 15.48
CA ALA A 66 -2.43 2.47 16.80
C ALA A 66 -2.55 3.89 17.38
N ASP A 67 -1.52 4.73 17.22
CA ASP A 67 -1.52 6.13 17.65
C ASP A 67 -2.59 6.96 16.88
N ILE A 68 -2.78 6.71 15.58
CA ILE A 68 -3.84 7.31 14.76
C ILE A 68 -5.22 6.94 15.31
N LEU A 69 -5.44 5.67 15.58
CA LEU A 69 -6.72 5.19 16.12
C LEU A 69 -7.02 5.76 17.50
N ALA A 70 -6.01 5.86 18.37
CA ALA A 70 -6.15 6.46 19.69
C ALA A 70 -6.49 7.95 19.61
N ALA A 71 -5.83 8.70 18.73
CA ALA A 71 -6.11 10.12 18.51
C ALA A 71 -7.50 10.36 17.87
N ALA A 72 -8.00 9.40 17.11
CA ALA A 72 -9.29 9.47 16.42
C ALA A 72 -10.50 9.50 17.37
N VAL A 73 -10.36 9.03 18.60
CA VAL A 73 -11.44 9.02 19.61
C VAL A 73 -12.02 10.43 19.83
N ASN A 74 -11.16 11.45 19.74
CA ASN A 74 -11.53 12.85 19.97
C ASN A 74 -11.98 13.59 18.69
N LEU A 75 -12.03 12.90 17.54
CA LEU A 75 -12.45 13.54 16.30
C LEU A 75 -13.97 13.60 16.17
N PRO A 76 -14.51 14.69 15.58
CA PRO A 76 -15.91 14.75 15.19
C PRO A 76 -16.28 13.60 14.24
N ALA A 77 -17.52 13.11 14.32
CA ALA A 77 -18.00 11.99 13.52
C ALA A 77 -17.77 12.17 12.00
N GLY A 78 -17.95 13.40 11.47
CA GLY A 78 -17.72 13.71 10.05
C GLY A 78 -16.24 13.69 9.62
N LYS A 79 -15.30 13.54 10.54
CA LYS A 79 -13.85 13.48 10.26
C LYS A 79 -13.26 12.08 10.43
N LYS A 80 -14.05 11.11 10.88
CA LYS A 80 -13.58 9.72 11.08
C LYS A 80 -13.18 9.03 9.79
N GLN A 81 -13.72 9.45 8.65
CA GLN A 81 -13.38 8.90 7.33
C GLN A 81 -11.89 9.06 7.00
N ILE A 82 -11.28 10.16 7.44
CA ILE A 82 -9.84 10.41 7.24
C ILE A 82 -8.99 9.39 7.99
N VAL A 83 -9.43 8.98 9.18
CA VAL A 83 -8.75 7.94 9.97
C VAL A 83 -8.72 6.60 9.21
N GLN A 84 -9.82 6.25 8.54
CA GLN A 84 -9.88 5.05 7.70
C GLN A 84 -8.87 5.12 6.56
N VAL A 85 -8.74 6.26 5.88
CA VAL A 85 -7.74 6.47 4.82
C VAL A 85 -6.33 6.30 5.36
N LEU A 86 -6.02 6.87 6.52
CA LEU A 86 -4.70 6.74 7.13
C LEU A 86 -4.38 5.30 7.54
N CYS A 87 -5.34 4.59 8.11
CA CYS A 87 -5.17 3.18 8.46
C CYS A 87 -4.97 2.33 7.21
N GLN A 88 -5.69 2.58 6.13
CA GLN A 88 -5.48 1.89 4.86
C GLN A 88 -4.11 2.20 4.24
N THR A 89 -3.62 3.43 4.37
CA THR A 89 -2.26 3.78 3.94
C THR A 89 -1.23 3.01 4.75
N ALA A 90 -1.40 2.91 6.06
CA ALA A 90 -0.53 2.09 6.91
C ALA A 90 -0.53 0.62 6.48
N ASP A 91 -1.70 0.04 6.25
CA ASP A 91 -1.85 -1.36 5.84
C ASP A 91 -1.14 -1.64 4.52
N ILE A 92 -1.25 -0.76 3.53
CA ILE A 92 -0.62 -0.99 2.22
C ILE A 92 0.91 -0.80 2.27
N ILE A 93 1.43 0.07 3.12
CA ILE A 93 2.87 0.22 3.34
C ILE A 93 3.45 -1.10 3.87
N VAL A 94 2.82 -1.69 4.88
CA VAL A 94 3.25 -2.99 5.43
C VAL A 94 3.21 -4.07 4.36
N LEU A 95 2.15 -4.13 3.55
CA LEU A 95 2.02 -5.10 2.47
C LEU A 95 3.11 -4.94 1.42
N TRP A 96 3.38 -3.73 0.95
CA TRP A 96 4.45 -3.49 -0.04
C TRP A 96 5.83 -3.79 0.51
N ASN A 97 6.11 -3.47 1.76
CA ASN A 97 7.36 -3.85 2.42
C ASN A 97 7.53 -5.37 2.44
N ARG A 98 6.49 -6.11 2.80
CA ARG A 98 6.52 -7.58 2.82
C ARG A 98 6.65 -8.19 1.43
N ILE A 99 5.96 -7.64 0.44
CA ILE A 99 6.08 -8.08 -0.95
C ILE A 99 7.49 -7.78 -1.48
N GLY A 100 8.05 -6.62 -1.20
CA GLY A 100 9.43 -6.30 -1.56
C GLY A 100 10.44 -7.30 -0.99
N ALA A 101 10.30 -7.68 0.28
CA ALA A 101 11.12 -8.72 0.89
C ALA A 101 10.93 -10.08 0.22
N TRP A 102 9.71 -10.42 -0.16
CA TRP A 102 9.37 -11.64 -0.89
C TRP A 102 10.01 -11.66 -2.29
N LEU A 103 9.97 -10.53 -3.01
CA LEU A 103 10.66 -10.38 -4.30
C LEU A 103 12.17 -10.59 -4.14
N ASN A 104 12.77 -9.99 -3.12
CA ASN A 104 14.19 -10.11 -2.82
C ASN A 104 14.59 -11.54 -2.41
N ALA A 105 13.69 -12.31 -1.84
CA ALA A 105 13.88 -13.72 -1.50
C ALA A 105 13.73 -14.68 -2.70
N GLY A 106 13.49 -14.18 -3.91
CA GLY A 106 13.36 -14.99 -5.13
C GLY A 106 11.95 -15.49 -5.39
N CYS A 107 10.94 -14.81 -4.90
CA CYS A 107 9.52 -15.12 -5.14
C CYS A 107 9.09 -16.55 -4.73
N PRO A 108 9.35 -17.00 -3.50
CA PRO A 108 8.98 -18.36 -3.09
C PRO A 108 7.46 -18.51 -3.03
N HIS A 109 6.90 -19.46 -3.80
CA HIS A 109 5.46 -19.72 -3.76
C HIS A 109 5.10 -20.53 -2.51
N GLY A 110 3.90 -20.32 -2.01
CA GLY A 110 3.38 -21.04 -0.86
C GLY A 110 2.31 -20.27 -0.08
N PRO A 111 1.89 -20.78 1.08
CA PRO A 111 0.80 -20.19 1.86
C PRO A 111 1.02 -18.73 2.25
N GLU A 112 2.25 -18.30 2.47
CA GLU A 112 2.56 -16.91 2.82
C GLU A 112 2.34 -15.98 1.62
N ALA A 113 2.77 -16.38 0.43
CA ALA A 113 2.53 -15.62 -0.81
C ALA A 113 1.03 -15.55 -1.11
N ASP A 114 0.30 -16.64 -0.96
CA ASP A 114 -1.15 -16.68 -1.14
C ASP A 114 -1.87 -15.75 -0.15
N ALA A 115 -1.42 -15.72 1.10
CA ALA A 115 -1.97 -14.82 2.13
C ALA A 115 -1.71 -13.34 1.79
N MET A 116 -0.54 -12.99 1.27
CA MET A 116 -0.25 -11.62 0.81
C MET A 116 -1.12 -11.24 -0.40
N ALA A 117 -1.35 -12.15 -1.33
CA ALA A 117 -2.25 -11.92 -2.46
C ALA A 117 -3.69 -11.65 -1.99
N ALA A 118 -4.19 -12.47 -1.09
CA ALA A 118 -5.52 -12.26 -0.50
C ALA A 118 -5.63 -10.93 0.27
N ALA A 119 -4.58 -10.54 1.00
CA ALA A 119 -4.52 -9.27 1.71
C ALA A 119 -4.53 -8.07 0.75
N LEU A 120 -3.84 -8.14 -0.38
CA LEU A 120 -3.88 -7.11 -1.43
C LEU A 120 -5.27 -6.94 -2.02
N GLU A 121 -5.94 -8.04 -2.34
CA GLU A 121 -7.30 -8.03 -2.91
C GLU A 121 -8.31 -7.47 -1.91
N ASP A 122 -8.23 -7.86 -0.65
CA ASP A 122 -9.08 -7.31 0.42
C ASP A 122 -8.84 -5.82 0.62
N TRP A 123 -7.58 -5.40 0.65
CA TRP A 123 -7.23 -3.99 0.74
C TRP A 123 -7.80 -3.18 -0.44
N LEU A 124 -7.70 -3.71 -1.66
CA LEU A 124 -8.24 -3.06 -2.86
C LEU A 124 -9.76 -2.89 -2.78
N GLN A 125 -10.48 -3.90 -2.31
CA GLN A 125 -11.94 -3.82 -2.15
C GLN A 125 -12.33 -2.71 -1.16
N ARG A 126 -11.66 -2.65 -0.01
CA ARG A 126 -11.88 -1.60 1.00
C ARG A 126 -11.54 -0.21 0.46
N TYR A 127 -10.43 -0.09 -0.27
CA TYR A 127 -10.01 1.16 -0.89
C TYR A 127 -11.02 1.64 -1.94
N ARG A 128 -11.50 0.75 -2.81
CA ARG A 128 -12.52 1.07 -3.83
C ARG A 128 -13.84 1.52 -3.20
N ALA A 129 -14.27 0.88 -2.13
CA ALA A 129 -15.48 1.26 -1.42
C ALA A 129 -15.40 2.69 -0.85
N GLN A 130 -14.24 3.07 -0.29
CA GLN A 130 -14.00 4.43 0.18
C GLN A 130 -13.89 5.45 -0.95
N TRP A 131 -13.16 5.11 -2.02
CA TRP A 131 -12.91 6.01 -3.14
C TRP A 131 -14.19 6.43 -3.86
N ARG A 132 -15.12 5.51 -4.04
CA ARG A 132 -16.42 5.78 -4.65
C ARG A 132 -17.26 6.81 -3.90
N GLN A 133 -16.97 7.05 -2.64
CA GLN A 133 -17.66 8.06 -1.84
C GLN A 133 -17.15 9.50 -2.12
N VAL A 134 -15.96 9.66 -2.68
CA VAL A 134 -15.26 10.95 -2.75
C VAL A 134 -14.72 11.33 -4.13
N SER A 135 -14.64 10.42 -5.12
CA SER A 135 -13.92 10.69 -6.37
C SER A 135 -14.40 9.87 -7.58
N LYS A 136 -13.98 10.30 -8.79
CA LYS A 136 -14.30 9.64 -10.05
C LYS A 136 -13.40 8.41 -10.31
N GLU A 137 -13.92 7.41 -11.02
CA GLU A 137 -13.30 6.08 -11.21
C GLU A 137 -11.98 6.04 -12.01
N SER A 138 -11.60 7.11 -12.72
CA SER A 138 -10.47 7.09 -13.68
C SER A 138 -9.09 6.74 -13.11
N SER A 139 -8.83 7.08 -11.85
CA SER A 139 -7.54 6.77 -11.20
C SER A 139 -7.48 5.39 -10.55
N LEU A 140 -8.62 4.73 -10.37
CA LEU A 140 -8.72 3.40 -9.77
C LEU A 140 -8.25 2.28 -10.69
N SER A 141 -8.32 2.47 -12.00
CA SER A 141 -7.95 1.44 -12.98
C SER A 141 -6.45 1.11 -12.94
N VAL A 142 -5.59 2.11 -12.78
CA VAL A 142 -4.13 1.92 -12.70
C VAL A 142 -3.75 1.14 -11.44
N LEU A 143 -4.30 1.55 -10.30
CA LEU A 143 -4.05 0.87 -9.03
C LEU A 143 -4.62 -0.56 -9.02
N THR A 144 -5.83 -0.74 -9.54
CA THR A 144 -6.48 -2.05 -9.67
C THR A 144 -5.62 -2.99 -10.51
N ASN A 145 -5.16 -2.51 -11.67
CA ASN A 145 -4.28 -3.30 -12.55
C ASN A 145 -2.98 -3.70 -11.84
N LEU A 146 -2.32 -2.77 -11.19
CA LEU A 146 -1.09 -3.03 -10.45
C LEU A 146 -1.29 -4.12 -9.38
N ILE A 147 -2.32 -3.99 -8.56
CA ILE A 147 -2.61 -4.95 -7.49
C ILE A 147 -2.96 -6.32 -8.05
N CYS A 148 -3.77 -6.41 -9.11
CA CYS A 148 -4.10 -7.68 -9.74
C CYS A 148 -2.86 -8.39 -10.29
N ARG A 149 -1.94 -7.66 -10.90
CA ARG A 149 -0.67 -8.22 -11.41
C ARG A 149 0.21 -8.77 -10.29
N TYR A 150 0.34 -8.06 -9.18
CA TYR A 150 1.07 -8.58 -8.02
C TYR A 150 0.37 -9.77 -7.36
N ALA A 151 -0.94 -9.77 -7.26
CA ALA A 151 -1.70 -10.90 -6.74
C ALA A 151 -1.50 -12.16 -7.60
N ASP A 152 -1.51 -12.03 -8.93
CA ASP A 152 -1.23 -13.12 -9.84
C ASP A 152 0.22 -13.62 -9.70
N LEU A 153 1.19 -12.72 -9.61
CA LEU A 153 2.59 -13.05 -9.39
C LEU A 153 2.78 -13.84 -8.09
N LEU A 154 2.18 -13.38 -6.99
CA LEU A 154 2.23 -14.03 -5.67
C LEU A 154 1.65 -15.45 -5.72
N ARG A 155 0.60 -15.68 -6.52
CA ARG A 155 -0.02 -17.00 -6.73
C ARG A 155 0.69 -17.87 -7.77
N GLY A 156 1.81 -17.41 -8.33
CA GLY A 156 2.52 -18.14 -9.39
C GLY A 156 1.77 -18.19 -10.71
N ARG A 157 0.85 -17.27 -10.95
CA ARG A 157 0.15 -17.13 -12.22
C ARG A 157 0.91 -16.21 -13.16
N ALA A 158 0.79 -16.45 -14.48
CA ALA A 158 1.28 -15.48 -15.46
C ALA A 158 0.49 -14.19 -15.33
N TYR A 159 1.15 -13.10 -14.97
CA TYR A 159 0.56 -11.78 -15.03
C TYR A 159 0.68 -11.25 -16.47
N GLY A 160 -0.32 -11.53 -17.27
CA GLY A 160 -0.37 -11.03 -18.65
C GLY A 160 -0.45 -9.50 -18.68
N THR A 161 0.08 -8.91 -19.74
CA THR A 161 -0.35 -7.56 -20.15
C THR A 161 -1.87 -7.61 -20.26
N VAL A 162 -2.56 -6.81 -19.44
CA VAL A 162 -3.99 -6.64 -19.65
C VAL A 162 -4.16 -6.04 -21.04
N GLU A 163 -4.67 -6.83 -21.98
CA GLU A 163 -5.11 -6.29 -23.25
C GLU A 163 -6.06 -5.15 -22.91
N ALA A 164 -5.74 -3.95 -23.39
CA ALA A 164 -6.65 -2.84 -23.30
C ALA A 164 -7.99 -3.33 -23.88
N PRO A 165 -9.14 -3.11 -23.21
CA PRO A 165 -10.40 -3.51 -23.77
C PRO A 165 -10.50 -2.93 -25.18
N ALA A 166 -10.66 -3.82 -26.16
CA ALA A 166 -10.82 -3.44 -27.54
C ALA A 166 -11.94 -2.40 -27.59
N GLY A 167 -11.60 -1.18 -28.00
CA GLY A 167 -12.55 -0.07 -28.06
C GLY A 167 -13.75 -0.48 -28.90
N ARG A 168 -14.94 -0.31 -28.32
CA ARG A 168 -16.20 -0.18 -29.04
C ARG A 168 -16.66 1.28 -28.93
#